data_041b379ae6cc4e5262843d39eb2fb4e5
#
_entry.id   041b379ae6cc4e5262843d39eb2fb4e5
#
_cell.length_a   1.000
_cell.length_b   1.000
_cell.length_c   1.000
_cell.angle_alpha   90.00
_cell.angle_beta   90.00
_cell.angle_gamma   90.00
#
_symmetry.space_group_name_H-M   'P 1'
#
loop_
_entity.id
_entity.type
_entity.pdbx_description
1 polymer ?
#
loop_
_entity_poly.entity_id
_entity_poly.type
_entity_poly.pdbx_seq_one_letter_code
_entity_poly.pdbx_strand_id
1 'polypeptide(L)'
;EMQFMADVKLTCESCGGKRFKQEILEVTYHDKNIADILDMTVDEAMDFFRDNQPKLAEKILPLQEVGLGYIGLGQASNTLSGGEAQRVKLAYFLGKGNSEKGKTLFIFDEPTTGLHFNDIRKLLKAMNALVDQGDTVIVIEHNMEVIKSADWVIDLGPEGGDAGGYLCFEGTPEEMIRLEDNHTARFLKEKF
;
A
#
# COMPACT_ATOMS: atom_id res chain seq x y z
N GLU A 1 22.22 28.16 2.99
CA GLU A 1 21.33 27.07 2.59
C GLU A 1 22.11 26.13 1.68
N MET A 2 22.57 24.98 2.23
CA MET A 2 23.24 23.95 1.43
C MET A 2 22.17 22.97 0.91
N GLN A 3 21.51 23.32 -0.20
CA GLN A 3 20.41 22.57 -0.81
C GLN A 3 20.85 21.32 -1.61
N PHE A 4 22.13 20.98 -1.65
CA PHE A 4 22.69 19.91 -2.50
C PHE A 4 23.60 18.90 -1.79
N MET A 5 23.60 18.85 -0.45
CA MET A 5 24.28 17.77 0.26
C MET A 5 23.27 16.68 0.63
N ALA A 6 23.58 15.44 0.23
CA ALA A 6 22.85 14.27 0.70
C ALA A 6 22.85 14.25 2.24
N ASP A 7 21.74 13.91 2.86
CA ASP A 7 21.61 13.79 4.31
C ASP A 7 22.68 12.85 4.86
N VAL A 8 23.53 13.37 5.76
CA VAL A 8 24.54 12.55 6.44
C VAL A 8 23.87 11.81 7.58
N LYS A 9 23.69 10.51 7.43
CA LYS A 9 23.18 9.63 8.49
C LYS A 9 24.33 9.24 9.41
N LEU A 10 24.35 9.79 10.64
CA LEU A 10 25.28 9.38 11.68
C LEU A 10 24.62 8.30 12.54
N THR A 11 25.30 7.17 12.68
CA THR A 11 24.89 6.12 13.61
C THR A 11 25.12 6.59 15.03
N CYS A 12 24.12 6.48 15.90
CA CYS A 12 24.26 6.84 17.32
C CYS A 12 25.30 5.91 17.99
N GLU A 13 26.38 6.49 18.55
CA GLU A 13 27.46 5.73 19.20
C GLU A 13 26.96 4.94 20.43
N SER A 14 25.98 5.49 21.18
CA SER A 14 25.46 4.87 22.41
C SER A 14 24.61 3.62 22.17
N CYS A 15 23.87 3.54 21.05
CA CYS A 15 23.00 2.40 20.78
C CYS A 15 23.38 1.63 19.49
N GLY A 16 24.42 2.07 18.76
CA GLY A 16 24.83 1.44 17.52
C GLY A 16 23.73 1.34 16.46
N GLY A 17 22.78 2.31 16.46
CA GLY A 17 21.62 2.30 15.57
C GLY A 17 20.42 1.48 16.07
N LYS A 18 20.52 0.75 17.16
CA LYS A 18 19.47 -0.14 17.70
C LYS A 18 18.29 0.58 18.38
N ARG A 19 18.36 1.91 18.54
CA ARG A 19 17.34 2.78 19.17
C ARG A 19 17.15 2.58 20.68
N PHE A 20 17.63 1.48 21.27
CA PHE A 20 17.45 1.11 22.66
C PHE A 20 18.80 1.02 23.39
N LYS A 21 18.78 1.28 24.69
CA LYS A 21 19.93 1.07 25.56
C LYS A 21 20.17 -0.43 25.76
N GLN A 22 21.41 -0.78 26.11
CA GLN A 22 21.84 -2.18 26.28
C GLN A 22 20.99 -2.93 27.31
N GLU A 23 20.64 -2.29 28.43
CA GLU A 23 19.83 -2.91 29.49
C GLU A 23 18.43 -3.32 29.01
N ILE A 24 17.85 -2.57 28.02
CA ILE A 24 16.56 -2.93 27.41
C ILE A 24 16.73 -4.10 26.45
N LEU A 25 17.88 -4.18 25.76
CA LEU A 25 18.16 -5.26 24.81
C LEU A 25 18.47 -6.61 25.50
N GLU A 26 18.71 -6.61 26.81
CA GLU A 26 18.86 -7.84 27.60
C GLU A 26 17.52 -8.55 27.83
N VAL A 27 16.38 -7.83 27.70
CA VAL A 27 15.05 -8.42 27.81
C VAL A 27 14.70 -9.11 26.48
N THR A 28 14.47 -10.41 26.55
CA THR A 28 14.15 -11.22 25.37
C THR A 28 12.79 -11.92 25.49
N TYR A 29 12.17 -12.14 24.35
CA TYR A 29 10.99 -12.96 24.18
C TYR A 29 11.26 -13.98 23.06
N HIS A 30 11.22 -15.28 23.37
CA HIS A 30 11.63 -16.35 22.44
C HIS A 30 13.00 -16.04 21.77
N ASP A 31 13.99 -15.73 22.61
CA ASP A 31 15.37 -15.40 22.21
C ASP A 31 15.54 -14.18 21.29
N LYS A 32 14.52 -13.34 21.17
CA LYS A 32 14.54 -12.07 20.43
C LYS A 32 14.31 -10.88 21.35
N ASN A 33 15.19 -9.88 21.27
CA ASN A 33 14.97 -8.60 21.92
C ASN A 33 14.16 -7.65 21.02
N ILE A 34 13.81 -6.47 21.53
CA ILE A 34 12.99 -5.50 20.77
C ILE A 34 13.66 -5.01 19.48
N ALA A 35 15.00 -4.91 19.43
CA ALA A 35 15.69 -4.52 18.22
C ALA A 35 15.60 -5.64 17.17
N ASP A 36 15.79 -6.90 17.57
CA ASP A 36 15.66 -8.05 16.69
C ASP A 36 14.24 -8.14 16.10
N ILE A 37 13.21 -7.83 16.90
CA ILE A 37 11.81 -7.81 16.43
C ILE A 37 11.58 -6.65 15.45
N LEU A 38 12.12 -5.48 15.71
CA LEU A 38 11.98 -4.33 14.80
C LEU A 38 12.77 -4.51 13.50
N ASP A 39 13.80 -5.34 13.48
CA ASP A 39 14.57 -5.69 12.29
C ASP A 39 13.85 -6.74 11.40
N MET A 40 12.84 -7.43 11.95
CA MET A 40 12.01 -8.35 11.18
C MET A 40 11.20 -7.61 10.12
N THR A 41 11.01 -8.25 8.98
CA THR A 41 9.96 -7.87 8.04
C THR A 41 8.57 -8.19 8.62
N VAL A 42 7.53 -7.60 8.03
CA VAL A 42 6.14 -7.92 8.40
C VAL A 42 5.87 -9.43 8.28
N ASP A 43 6.36 -10.08 7.20
CA ASP A 43 6.16 -11.52 6.99
C ASP A 43 6.87 -12.36 8.07
N GLU A 44 8.12 -12.04 8.39
CA GLU A 44 8.87 -12.72 9.47
C GLU A 44 8.22 -12.52 10.84
N ALA A 45 7.72 -11.30 11.12
CA ALA A 45 7.03 -11.01 12.37
C ALA A 45 5.67 -11.75 12.45
N MET A 46 4.95 -11.88 11.33
CA MET A 46 3.73 -12.69 11.26
C MET A 46 4.02 -14.14 11.63
N ASP A 47 5.07 -14.74 11.08
CA ASP A 47 5.46 -16.12 11.38
C ASP A 47 5.93 -16.28 12.84
N PHE A 48 6.67 -15.29 13.37
CA PHE A 48 7.14 -15.28 14.75
C PHE A 48 6.00 -15.19 15.77
N PHE A 49 4.98 -14.34 15.50
CA PHE A 49 3.88 -14.11 16.45
C PHE A 49 2.67 -15.02 16.27
N ARG A 50 2.49 -15.68 15.12
CA ARG A 50 1.30 -16.45 14.77
C ARG A 50 0.89 -17.43 15.89
N ASP A 51 1.81 -18.22 16.37
CA ASP A 51 1.53 -19.26 17.36
C ASP A 51 1.73 -18.78 18.80
N ASN A 52 2.64 -17.82 18.99
CA ASN A 52 3.07 -17.38 20.32
C ASN A 52 2.23 -16.22 20.84
N GLN A 53 1.80 -15.31 19.98
CA GLN A 53 1.02 -14.10 20.31
C GLN A 53 0.01 -13.77 19.20
N PRO A 54 -1.05 -14.56 19.01
CA PRO A 54 -2.02 -14.37 17.92
C PRO A 54 -2.60 -12.95 17.84
N LYS A 55 -2.81 -12.30 19.00
CA LYS A 55 -3.31 -10.91 19.06
C LYS A 55 -2.35 -9.89 18.44
N LEU A 56 -1.03 -10.14 18.47
CA LEU A 56 -0.06 -9.29 17.78
C LEU A 56 -0.05 -9.59 16.29
N ALA A 57 -0.11 -10.85 15.91
CA ALA A 57 -0.23 -11.26 14.52
C ALA A 57 -1.47 -10.64 13.86
N GLU A 58 -2.64 -10.64 14.51
CA GLU A 58 -3.86 -9.98 14.03
C GLU A 58 -3.67 -8.47 13.76
N LYS A 59 -2.87 -7.78 14.59
CA LYS A 59 -2.58 -6.35 14.38
C LYS A 59 -1.61 -6.08 13.23
N ILE A 60 -0.75 -7.04 12.90
CA ILE A 60 0.24 -6.95 11.83
C ILE A 60 -0.38 -7.40 10.49
N LEU A 61 -1.36 -8.32 10.53
CA LEU A 61 -2.00 -8.91 9.35
C LEU A 61 -2.43 -7.89 8.29
N PRO A 62 -3.06 -6.73 8.61
CA PRO A 62 -3.45 -5.77 7.59
C PRO A 62 -2.29 -5.24 6.75
N LEU A 63 -1.07 -5.14 7.31
CA LEU A 63 0.13 -4.76 6.54
C LEU A 63 0.49 -5.81 5.49
N GLN A 64 0.37 -7.09 5.84
CA GLN A 64 0.60 -8.19 4.90
C GLN A 64 -0.47 -8.22 3.81
N GLU A 65 -1.73 -8.00 4.17
CA GLU A 65 -2.88 -7.98 3.26
C GLU A 65 -2.81 -6.89 2.19
N VAL A 66 -2.16 -5.75 2.49
CA VAL A 66 -1.93 -4.68 1.52
C VAL A 66 -0.62 -4.84 0.72
N GLY A 67 0.06 -5.98 0.83
CA GLY A 67 1.28 -6.28 0.08
C GLY A 67 2.54 -5.62 0.66
N LEU A 68 2.57 -5.31 1.96
CA LEU A 68 3.72 -4.75 2.67
C LEU A 68 4.49 -5.79 3.49
N GLY A 69 4.40 -7.07 3.14
CA GLY A 69 5.07 -8.17 3.85
C GLY A 69 6.58 -8.03 3.94
N TYR A 70 7.19 -7.35 2.99
CA TYR A 70 8.64 -7.17 2.87
C TYR A 70 9.22 -6.01 3.68
N ILE A 71 8.41 -5.07 4.17
CA ILE A 71 8.92 -3.92 4.93
C ILE A 71 9.27 -4.32 6.36
N GLY A 72 10.35 -3.71 6.90
CA GLY A 72 10.75 -3.90 8.29
C GLY A 72 9.79 -3.22 9.26
N LEU A 73 9.46 -3.89 10.37
CA LEU A 73 8.61 -3.30 11.43
C LEU A 73 9.20 -2.00 11.98
N GLY A 74 10.52 -1.92 12.06
CA GLY A 74 11.25 -0.74 12.52
C GLY A 74 11.60 0.26 11.43
N GLN A 75 11.10 0.09 10.19
CA GLN A 75 11.43 1.00 9.09
C GLN A 75 10.93 2.42 9.38
N ALA A 76 11.77 3.40 9.13
CA ALA A 76 11.42 4.80 9.35
C ALA A 76 10.44 5.28 8.26
N SER A 77 9.40 6.00 8.66
CA SER A 77 8.35 6.45 7.74
C SER A 77 8.86 7.33 6.58
N ASN A 78 9.94 8.07 6.79
CA ASN A 78 10.57 8.91 5.76
C ASN A 78 11.38 8.11 4.72
N THR A 79 11.51 6.80 4.90
CA THR A 79 12.15 5.89 3.93
C THR A 79 11.14 5.13 3.08
N LEU A 80 9.85 5.29 3.37
CA LEU A 80 8.77 4.69 2.58
C LEU A 80 8.57 5.47 1.28
N SER A 81 8.34 4.75 0.19
CA SER A 81 7.84 5.34 -1.05
C SER A 81 6.42 5.89 -0.88
N GLY A 82 5.97 6.76 -1.79
CA GLY A 82 4.59 7.29 -1.75
C GLY A 82 3.54 6.19 -1.72
N GLY A 83 3.67 5.17 -2.57
CA GLY A 83 2.75 4.03 -2.62
C GLY A 83 2.79 3.18 -1.35
N GLU A 84 3.98 2.95 -0.74
CA GLU A 84 4.08 2.24 0.55
C GLU A 84 3.39 3.02 1.67
N ALA A 85 3.59 4.33 1.74
CA ALA A 85 2.94 5.18 2.74
C ALA A 85 1.41 5.16 2.60
N GLN A 86 0.88 5.15 1.37
CA GLN A 86 -0.57 5.00 1.10
C GLN A 86 -1.07 3.64 1.58
N ARG A 87 -0.35 2.55 1.29
CA ARG A 87 -0.72 1.20 1.73
C ARG A 87 -0.67 1.02 3.25
N VAL A 88 0.29 1.67 3.94
CA VAL A 88 0.29 1.71 5.42
C VAL A 88 -0.99 2.37 5.96
N LYS A 89 -1.43 3.48 5.34
CA LYS A 89 -2.71 4.11 5.72
C LYS A 89 -3.90 3.19 5.44
N LEU A 90 -3.92 2.50 4.29
CA LEU A 90 -4.96 1.52 3.95
C LEU A 90 -5.01 0.39 5.00
N ALA A 91 -3.85 -0.19 5.35
CA ALA A 91 -3.75 -1.22 6.40
C ALA A 91 -4.31 -0.75 7.74
N TYR A 92 -4.04 0.51 8.13
CA TYR A 92 -4.59 1.09 9.36
C TYR A 92 -6.13 1.12 9.35
N PHE A 93 -6.75 1.54 8.25
CA PHE A 93 -8.21 1.59 8.16
C PHE A 93 -8.84 0.19 8.13
N LEU A 94 -8.22 -0.77 7.44
CA LEU A 94 -8.66 -2.17 7.46
C LEU A 94 -8.59 -2.78 8.86
N GLY A 95 -7.49 -2.54 9.60
CA GLY A 95 -7.30 -3.08 10.94
C GLY A 95 -8.16 -2.42 12.02
N LYS A 96 -8.63 -1.19 11.79
CA LYS A 96 -9.46 -0.47 12.75
C LYS A 96 -10.91 -0.97 12.78
N GLY A 97 -11.40 -1.54 11.67
CA GLY A 97 -12.82 -1.83 11.48
C GLY A 97 -13.66 -0.54 11.51
N ASN A 98 -14.59 -0.38 10.59
CA ASN A 98 -15.37 0.86 10.53
C ASN A 98 -16.39 0.95 11.67
N SER A 99 -16.20 1.91 12.56
CA SER A 99 -17.24 2.32 13.54
C SER A 99 -18.39 3.09 12.87
N GLU A 100 -18.17 3.65 11.67
CA GLU A 100 -19.17 4.41 10.90
C GLU A 100 -19.18 3.90 9.45
N LYS A 101 -19.90 2.81 9.18
CA LYS A 101 -20.00 2.20 7.85
C LYS A 101 -20.49 3.19 6.78
N GLY A 102 -19.84 3.18 5.62
CA GLY A 102 -20.33 3.82 4.39
C GLY A 102 -20.19 5.34 4.34
N LYS A 103 -19.23 5.94 5.06
CA LYS A 103 -19.05 7.39 5.12
C LYS A 103 -17.67 7.89 4.73
N THR A 104 -16.74 7.02 4.37
CA THR A 104 -15.38 7.41 4.05
C THR A 104 -15.17 7.38 2.54
N LEU A 105 -14.56 8.45 2.01
CA LEU A 105 -14.04 8.50 0.65
C LEU A 105 -12.52 8.30 0.71
N PHE A 106 -12.04 7.24 0.09
CA PHE A 106 -10.62 6.97 -0.08
C PHE A 106 -10.18 7.38 -1.48
N ILE A 107 -9.09 8.13 -1.58
CA ILE A 107 -8.47 8.50 -2.86
C ILE A 107 -7.04 8.00 -2.84
N PHE A 108 -6.70 7.14 -3.81
CA PHE A 108 -5.36 6.59 -3.99
C PHE A 108 -4.78 7.10 -5.31
N ASP A 109 -3.53 7.56 -5.25
CA ASP A 109 -2.78 8.05 -6.39
C ASP A 109 -1.63 7.08 -6.68
N GLU A 110 -1.71 6.37 -7.82
CA GLU A 110 -0.76 5.36 -8.29
C GLU A 110 -0.33 4.34 -7.21
N PRO A 111 -1.26 3.72 -6.48
CA PRO A 111 -0.93 2.84 -5.35
C PRO A 111 -0.23 1.55 -5.76
N THR A 112 -0.21 1.19 -7.06
CA THR A 112 0.48 0.00 -7.57
C THR A 112 1.95 0.24 -7.89
N THR A 113 2.45 1.48 -7.77
CA THR A 113 3.85 1.81 -8.06
C THR A 113 4.82 0.94 -7.25
N GLY A 114 5.72 0.24 -7.96
CA GLY A 114 6.72 -0.64 -7.35
C GLY A 114 6.19 -2.00 -6.87
N LEU A 115 4.92 -2.33 -7.13
CA LEU A 115 4.35 -3.62 -6.76
C LEU A 115 4.60 -4.72 -7.80
N HIS A 116 4.89 -5.92 -7.30
CA HIS A 116 4.82 -7.13 -8.10
C HIS A 116 3.35 -7.54 -8.34
N PHE A 117 3.08 -8.27 -9.42
CA PHE A 117 1.74 -8.71 -9.83
C PHE A 117 0.90 -9.36 -8.70
N ASN A 118 1.54 -10.21 -7.88
CA ASN A 118 0.86 -10.85 -6.75
C ASN A 118 0.42 -9.86 -5.66
N ASP A 119 1.17 -8.78 -5.48
CA ASP A 119 0.86 -7.77 -4.46
C ASP A 119 -0.24 -6.82 -4.94
N ILE A 120 -0.36 -6.60 -6.26
CA ILE A 120 -1.52 -5.89 -6.85
C ILE A 120 -2.82 -6.61 -6.51
N ARG A 121 -2.87 -7.94 -6.56
CA ARG A 121 -4.06 -8.71 -6.16
C ARG A 121 -4.42 -8.52 -4.69
N LYS A 122 -3.41 -8.49 -3.81
CA LYS A 122 -3.64 -8.24 -2.38
C LYS A 122 -4.20 -6.83 -2.18
N LEU A 123 -3.61 -5.83 -2.85
CA LEU A 123 -4.07 -4.46 -2.80
C LEU A 123 -5.52 -4.33 -3.27
N LEU A 124 -5.88 -4.91 -4.42
CA LEU A 124 -7.25 -4.93 -4.94
C LEU A 124 -8.23 -5.57 -3.97
N LYS A 125 -7.86 -6.71 -3.36
CA LYS A 125 -8.68 -7.36 -2.33
C LYS A 125 -8.90 -6.45 -1.12
N ALA A 126 -7.87 -5.74 -0.69
CA ALA A 126 -7.95 -4.79 0.42
C ALA A 126 -8.86 -3.59 0.09
N MET A 127 -8.78 -3.04 -1.13
CA MET A 127 -9.65 -1.97 -1.59
C MET A 127 -11.11 -2.43 -1.70
N ASN A 128 -11.36 -3.62 -2.25
CA ASN A 128 -12.70 -4.19 -2.32
C ASN A 128 -13.30 -4.41 -0.92
N ALA A 129 -12.48 -4.79 0.08
CA ALA A 129 -12.96 -4.92 1.45
C ALA A 129 -13.45 -3.59 2.04
N LEU A 130 -12.91 -2.43 1.65
CA LEU A 130 -13.45 -1.11 2.00
C LEU A 130 -14.78 -0.84 1.30
N VAL A 131 -14.87 -1.16 0.00
CA VAL A 131 -16.12 -1.02 -0.77
C VAL A 131 -17.23 -1.91 -0.18
N ASP A 132 -16.92 -3.16 0.18
CA ASP A 132 -17.86 -4.09 0.82
C ASP A 132 -18.35 -3.58 2.21
N GLN A 133 -17.57 -2.75 2.87
CA GLN A 133 -17.96 -2.06 4.10
C GLN A 133 -18.87 -0.84 3.83
N GLY A 134 -19.09 -0.47 2.57
CA GLY A 134 -19.92 0.63 2.11
C GLY A 134 -19.17 1.94 1.92
N ASP A 135 -17.84 1.94 1.95
CA ASP A 135 -17.00 3.09 1.66
C ASP A 135 -16.86 3.31 0.14
N THR A 136 -16.42 4.49 -0.25
CA THR A 136 -16.14 4.83 -1.65
C THR A 136 -14.64 4.88 -1.89
N VAL A 137 -14.17 4.22 -2.94
CA VAL A 137 -12.75 4.19 -3.32
C VAL A 137 -12.57 4.79 -4.71
N ILE A 138 -11.76 5.83 -4.82
CA ILE A 138 -11.30 6.41 -6.09
C ILE A 138 -9.81 6.09 -6.24
N VAL A 139 -9.44 5.56 -7.40
CA VAL A 139 -8.05 5.19 -7.70
C VAL A 139 -7.62 5.90 -8.98
N ILE A 140 -6.55 6.68 -8.91
CA ILE A 140 -5.87 7.26 -10.07
C ILE A 140 -4.81 6.24 -10.47
N GLU A 141 -4.98 5.61 -11.63
CA GLU A 141 -4.11 4.50 -12.05
C GLU A 141 -4.02 4.35 -13.57
N HIS A 142 -2.93 3.73 -13.99
CA HIS A 142 -2.69 3.30 -15.37
C HIS A 142 -2.47 1.79 -15.49
N ASN A 143 -2.53 1.06 -14.38
CA ASN A 143 -2.39 -0.39 -14.35
C ASN A 143 -3.68 -1.07 -14.83
N MET A 144 -3.60 -1.86 -15.91
CA MET A 144 -4.77 -2.50 -16.53
C MET A 144 -5.49 -3.49 -15.63
N GLU A 145 -4.80 -4.15 -14.68
CA GLU A 145 -5.44 -5.06 -13.72
C GLU A 145 -6.33 -4.29 -12.74
N VAL A 146 -5.93 -3.07 -12.35
CA VAL A 146 -6.75 -2.18 -11.51
C VAL A 146 -7.93 -1.66 -12.30
N ILE A 147 -7.70 -1.13 -13.51
CA ILE A 147 -8.76 -0.59 -14.37
C ILE A 147 -9.80 -1.66 -14.69
N LYS A 148 -9.37 -2.88 -15.03
CA LYS A 148 -10.26 -4.03 -15.26
C LYS A 148 -11.12 -4.37 -14.05
N SER A 149 -10.61 -4.16 -12.83
CA SER A 149 -11.29 -4.54 -11.59
C SER A 149 -12.19 -3.44 -11.03
N ALA A 150 -12.26 -2.27 -11.68
CA ALA A 150 -13.07 -1.16 -11.25
C ALA A 150 -14.57 -1.38 -11.59
N ASP A 151 -15.46 -0.87 -10.76
CA ASP A 151 -16.89 -0.81 -11.05
C ASP A 151 -17.24 0.26 -12.09
N TRP A 152 -16.43 1.36 -12.09
CA TRP A 152 -16.61 2.49 -12.97
C TRP A 152 -15.26 3.10 -13.36
N VAL A 153 -15.08 3.45 -14.61
CA VAL A 153 -13.89 4.09 -15.17
C VAL A 153 -14.22 5.48 -15.66
N ILE A 154 -13.37 6.44 -15.33
CA ILE A 154 -13.38 7.80 -15.88
C ILE A 154 -12.04 7.98 -16.59
N ASP A 155 -12.06 8.04 -17.92
CA ASP A 155 -10.86 8.16 -18.74
C ASP A 155 -10.67 9.60 -19.21
N LEU A 156 -9.53 10.19 -18.83
CA LEU A 156 -9.16 11.57 -19.18
C LEU A 156 -8.02 11.56 -20.19
N GLY A 157 -8.18 12.33 -21.27
CA GLY A 157 -7.17 12.38 -22.33
C GLY A 157 -7.58 13.37 -23.44
N PRO A 158 -7.30 13.06 -24.76
CA PRO A 158 -6.50 11.92 -25.23
C PRO A 158 -4.99 12.10 -24.96
N GLU A 159 -4.54 13.36 -24.90
CA GLU A 159 -3.15 13.74 -24.69
C GLU A 159 -2.92 14.26 -23.26
N GLY A 160 -1.67 14.59 -22.92
CA GLY A 160 -1.30 15.29 -21.68
C GLY A 160 -1.19 16.81 -21.87
N GLY A 161 -1.08 17.57 -20.77
CA GLY A 161 -0.89 19.02 -20.79
C GLY A 161 -2.07 19.79 -21.38
N ASP A 162 -1.79 20.87 -22.11
CA ASP A 162 -2.82 21.80 -22.65
C ASP A 162 -3.74 21.14 -23.69
N ALA A 163 -3.34 20.05 -24.31
CA ALA A 163 -4.12 19.30 -25.29
C ALA A 163 -4.90 18.10 -24.68
N GLY A 164 -4.85 17.94 -23.36
CA GLY A 164 -5.45 16.82 -22.64
C GLY A 164 -6.47 17.25 -21.59
N GLY A 165 -6.81 16.30 -20.73
CA GLY A 165 -7.71 16.54 -19.60
C GLY A 165 -9.19 16.57 -19.97
N TYR A 166 -9.55 16.16 -21.18
CA TYR A 166 -10.93 15.99 -21.59
C TYR A 166 -11.48 14.65 -21.14
N LEU A 167 -12.78 14.59 -20.85
CA LEU A 167 -13.47 13.31 -20.60
C LEU A 167 -13.55 12.54 -21.92
N CYS A 168 -12.76 11.46 -22.03
CA CYS A 168 -12.76 10.57 -23.19
C CYS A 168 -13.77 9.44 -23.07
N PHE A 169 -14.00 8.97 -21.84
CA PHE A 169 -14.96 7.91 -21.56
C PHE A 169 -15.38 7.94 -20.09
N GLU A 170 -16.62 7.56 -19.81
CA GLU A 170 -17.12 7.16 -18.50
C GLU A 170 -18.04 5.96 -18.64
N GLY A 171 -17.88 4.95 -17.77
CA GLY A 171 -18.68 3.72 -17.82
C GLY A 171 -17.96 2.55 -17.18
N THR A 172 -18.49 1.34 -17.40
CA THR A 172 -17.86 0.11 -16.92
C THR A 172 -16.66 -0.30 -17.79
N PRO A 173 -15.69 -1.07 -17.24
CA PRO A 173 -14.60 -1.62 -18.05
C PRO A 173 -15.07 -2.41 -19.26
N GLU A 174 -16.18 -3.16 -19.14
CA GLU A 174 -16.78 -3.95 -20.23
C GLU A 174 -17.39 -3.09 -21.34
N GLU A 175 -17.86 -1.90 -21.03
CA GLU A 175 -18.31 -0.91 -22.02
C GLU A 175 -17.11 -0.26 -22.69
N MET A 176 -16.07 0.06 -21.92
CA MET A 176 -14.85 0.68 -22.41
C MET A 176 -14.16 -0.15 -23.49
N ILE A 177 -14.02 -1.46 -23.33
CA ILE A 177 -13.36 -2.34 -24.32
C ILE A 177 -14.05 -2.42 -25.68
N ARG A 178 -15.26 -1.87 -25.81
CA ARG A 178 -16.00 -1.81 -27.08
C ARG A 178 -15.63 -0.58 -27.91
N LEU A 179 -14.90 0.37 -27.34
CA LEU A 179 -14.46 1.55 -28.07
C LEU A 179 -13.32 1.19 -29.03
N GLU A 180 -13.39 1.72 -30.26
CA GLU A 180 -12.38 1.45 -31.31
C GLU A 180 -11.21 2.45 -31.25
N ASP A 181 -11.50 3.72 -30.96
CA ASP A 181 -10.55 4.83 -31.01
C ASP A 181 -10.14 5.37 -29.62
N ASN A 182 -10.07 4.51 -28.62
CA ASN A 182 -9.63 4.89 -27.29
C ASN A 182 -8.35 4.15 -26.90
N HIS A 183 -7.32 4.89 -26.46
CA HIS A 183 -6.01 4.31 -26.14
C HIS A 183 -6.10 3.31 -24.97
N THR A 184 -6.78 3.66 -23.89
CA THR A 184 -6.94 2.80 -22.70
C THR A 184 -7.73 1.55 -23.06
N ALA A 185 -8.82 1.69 -23.85
CA ALA A 185 -9.63 0.57 -24.29
C ALA A 185 -8.85 -0.48 -25.07
N ARG A 186 -7.92 -0.05 -25.94
CA ARG A 186 -7.07 -0.94 -26.72
C ARG A 186 -6.24 -1.87 -25.86
N PHE A 187 -5.56 -1.33 -24.82
CA PHE A 187 -4.76 -2.13 -23.89
C PHE A 187 -5.61 -2.94 -22.92
N LEU A 188 -6.75 -2.38 -22.49
CA LEU A 188 -7.65 -3.06 -21.57
C LEU A 188 -8.27 -4.31 -22.23
N LYS A 189 -8.58 -4.25 -23.53
CA LYS A 189 -9.16 -5.37 -24.29
C LYS A 189 -8.28 -6.62 -24.30
N GLU A 190 -6.94 -6.45 -24.21
CA GLU A 190 -5.99 -7.57 -24.14
C GLU A 190 -6.06 -8.33 -22.80
N LYS A 191 -6.76 -7.77 -21.81
CA LYS A 191 -6.88 -8.31 -20.45
C LYS A 191 -8.19 -9.07 -20.20
N PHE A 192 -9.17 -8.96 -21.11
CA PHE A 192 -10.42 -9.69 -21.07
C PHE A 192 -10.38 -10.95 -21.91
#